data_0524bca3f3f38593f77ec6424e3faecb
#
_entry.id   0524bca3f3f38593f77ec6424e3faecb
#
_cell.length_a   1.000
_cell.length_b   1.000
_cell.length_c   1.000
_cell.angle_alpha   90.00
_cell.angle_beta   90.00
_cell.angle_gamma   90.00
#
_symmetry.space_group_name_H-M   'P 1'
#
loop_
_entity.id
_entity.type
_entity.pdbx_description
1 polymer ?
#
loop_
_entity_poly.entity_id
_entity_poly.type
_entity_poly.pdbx_seq_one_letter_code
_entity_poly.pdbx_strand_id
1 'polypeptide(L)'
;KSLSKRDFKRVSDPLSKFGAKFKLKNNKRLPLEILGSNNLVPIKYLEKKGSAQCKSSIIIGGIRTDGTTIIKAKKSRNHTELLCKYLNLPIKVVNKKNFDLIEVNKIKNIKKLSYKIPSDISSAAFFIVLTALSDRSKIIIKKVNINPSRLGVVTILKRMGINISFKNKTIYKGESIADIVVKSPKKIKSIDCPSYLNSGAIDEFLVIFLVAAKADGVS
;
A
#
# COMPACT_ATOMS: atom_id res chain seq x y z
N LYS A 1 -14.88 -14.12 10.54
CA LYS A 1 -16.18 -13.40 10.54
C LYS A 1 -16.12 -12.03 9.87
N SER A 2 -15.04 -11.21 10.01
CA SER A 2 -14.96 -9.86 9.41
C SER A 2 -14.85 -9.89 7.88
N LEU A 3 -14.07 -10.81 7.32
CA LEU A 3 -13.87 -10.94 5.86
C LEU A 3 -15.15 -11.32 5.12
N SER A 4 -16.01 -12.15 5.71
CA SER A 4 -17.25 -12.59 5.06
C SER A 4 -18.24 -11.45 4.79
N LYS A 5 -18.10 -10.32 5.49
CA LYS A 5 -18.94 -9.13 5.31
C LYS A 5 -18.39 -8.14 4.27
N ARG A 6 -17.12 -8.30 3.83
CA ARG A 6 -16.50 -7.39 2.87
C ARG A 6 -17.04 -7.58 1.47
N ASP A 7 -17.05 -6.49 0.70
CA ASP A 7 -17.38 -6.49 -0.72
C ASP A 7 -16.16 -6.91 -1.55
N PHE A 8 -16.29 -8.02 -2.28
CA PHE A 8 -15.24 -8.56 -3.14
C PHE A 8 -15.34 -8.10 -4.60
N LYS A 9 -16.37 -7.34 -4.97
CA LYS A 9 -16.54 -6.83 -6.34
C LYS A 9 -15.35 -6.05 -6.85
N ARG A 10 -14.64 -5.33 -5.95
CA ARG A 10 -13.42 -4.59 -6.32
C ARG A 10 -12.33 -5.47 -6.97
N VAL A 11 -12.37 -6.79 -6.75
CA VAL A 11 -11.43 -7.76 -7.32
C VAL A 11 -12.10 -8.62 -8.37
N SER A 12 -13.32 -9.13 -8.09
CA SER A 12 -14.04 -9.99 -9.04
C SER A 12 -14.45 -9.26 -10.32
N ASP A 13 -14.93 -8.01 -10.23
CA ASP A 13 -15.36 -7.26 -11.40
C ASP A 13 -14.24 -7.04 -12.44
N PRO A 14 -13.04 -6.53 -12.06
CA PRO A 14 -11.96 -6.42 -13.03
C PRO A 14 -11.46 -7.77 -13.54
N LEU A 15 -11.38 -8.82 -12.69
CA LEU A 15 -10.93 -10.14 -13.12
C LEU A 15 -11.94 -10.85 -14.02
N SER A 16 -13.24 -10.60 -13.86
CA SER A 16 -14.27 -11.11 -14.78
C SER A 16 -14.11 -10.56 -16.20
N LYS A 17 -13.57 -9.34 -16.34
CA LYS A 17 -13.27 -8.76 -17.66
C LYS A 17 -12.17 -9.49 -18.41
N PHE A 18 -11.26 -10.16 -17.70
CA PHE A 18 -10.26 -11.04 -18.31
C PHE A 18 -10.85 -12.38 -18.79
N GLY A 19 -12.07 -12.74 -18.36
CA GLY A 19 -12.73 -13.99 -18.69
C GLY A 19 -12.95 -14.94 -17.51
N ALA A 20 -12.48 -14.62 -16.30
CA ALA A 20 -12.78 -15.42 -15.12
C ALA A 20 -14.25 -15.27 -14.69
N LYS A 21 -14.88 -16.37 -14.26
CA LYS A 21 -16.25 -16.35 -13.75
C LYS A 21 -16.25 -16.45 -12.23
N PHE A 22 -17.05 -15.61 -11.58
CA PHE A 22 -17.18 -15.54 -10.13
C PHE A 22 -18.60 -15.78 -9.67
N LYS A 23 -18.79 -16.66 -8.70
CA LYS A 23 -20.05 -16.85 -8.00
C LYS A 23 -19.83 -16.47 -6.54
N LEU A 24 -20.40 -15.35 -6.12
CA LEU A 24 -20.28 -14.81 -4.77
C LEU A 24 -21.60 -14.90 -4.02
N LYS A 25 -21.54 -15.16 -2.72
CA LYS A 25 -22.72 -15.07 -1.86
C LYS A 25 -23.29 -13.65 -1.90
N ASN A 26 -24.60 -13.54 -2.16
CA ASN A 26 -25.30 -12.25 -2.35
C ASN A 26 -24.61 -11.35 -3.39
N ASN A 27 -24.05 -11.93 -4.45
CA ASN A 27 -23.36 -11.26 -5.58
C ASN A 27 -22.13 -10.39 -5.17
N LYS A 28 -21.68 -10.43 -3.93
CA LYS A 28 -20.55 -9.57 -3.48
C LYS A 28 -19.75 -10.08 -2.30
N ARG A 29 -20.17 -11.15 -1.62
CA ARG A 29 -19.57 -11.61 -0.35
C ARG A 29 -18.99 -13.01 -0.44
N LEU A 30 -18.19 -13.38 0.57
CA LEU A 30 -17.75 -14.77 0.76
C LEU A 30 -18.91 -15.65 1.30
N PRO A 31 -18.90 -16.96 1.03
CA PRO A 31 -17.93 -17.68 0.19
C PRO A 31 -18.03 -17.32 -1.29
N LEU A 32 -16.93 -17.53 -2.00
CA LEU A 32 -16.87 -17.34 -3.44
C LEU A 32 -16.36 -18.61 -4.13
N GLU A 33 -16.86 -18.86 -5.33
CA GLU A 33 -16.39 -19.87 -6.27
C GLU A 33 -15.77 -19.14 -7.48
N ILE A 34 -14.64 -19.61 -7.95
CA ILE A 34 -13.93 -19.05 -9.10
C ILE A 34 -13.80 -20.15 -10.14
N LEU A 35 -14.34 -19.88 -11.34
CA LEU A 35 -14.09 -20.69 -12.51
C LEU A 35 -13.11 -19.94 -13.42
N GLY A 36 -11.96 -20.54 -13.64
CA GLY A 36 -10.95 -20.02 -14.55
C GLY A 36 -11.41 -20.05 -16.00
N SER A 37 -10.64 -19.42 -16.88
CA SER A 37 -10.84 -19.46 -18.31
C SER A 37 -9.50 -19.76 -19.00
N ASN A 38 -9.55 -20.59 -20.03
CA ASN A 38 -8.39 -20.82 -20.91
C ASN A 38 -8.24 -19.70 -21.95
N ASN A 39 -9.29 -18.91 -22.16
CA ASN A 39 -9.34 -17.82 -23.11
C ASN A 39 -9.35 -16.47 -22.38
N LEU A 40 -8.22 -16.10 -21.80
CA LEU A 40 -8.07 -14.80 -21.15
C LEU A 40 -7.85 -13.70 -22.20
N VAL A 41 -8.52 -12.57 -22.03
CA VAL A 41 -8.41 -11.40 -22.91
C VAL A 41 -7.81 -10.21 -22.18
N PRO A 42 -6.92 -9.42 -22.80
CA PRO A 42 -6.36 -8.22 -22.19
C PRO A 42 -7.43 -7.15 -22.02
N ILE A 43 -7.31 -6.33 -20.97
CA ILE A 43 -8.30 -5.32 -20.65
C ILE A 43 -7.71 -3.91 -20.57
N LYS A 44 -8.55 -2.91 -20.84
CA LYS A 44 -8.31 -1.51 -20.47
C LYS A 44 -9.17 -1.20 -19.25
N TYR A 45 -8.54 -0.80 -18.15
CA TYR A 45 -9.25 -0.59 -16.89
C TYR A 45 -8.96 0.77 -16.27
N LEU A 46 -10.02 1.45 -15.80
CA LEU A 46 -9.94 2.70 -15.07
C LEU A 46 -10.22 2.44 -13.58
N GLU A 47 -9.16 2.46 -12.76
CA GLU A 47 -9.24 2.37 -11.30
C GLU A 47 -9.40 3.78 -10.71
N LYS A 48 -10.61 4.12 -10.24
CA LYS A 48 -10.99 5.47 -9.76
C LYS A 48 -10.82 5.67 -8.25
N LYS A 49 -10.76 4.57 -7.47
CA LYS A 49 -10.84 4.61 -6.00
C LYS A 49 -9.47 4.70 -5.30
N GLY A 50 -8.36 4.51 -6.04
CA GLY A 50 -7.03 4.40 -5.44
C GLY A 50 -6.83 3.09 -4.68
N SER A 51 -7.44 1.99 -5.15
CA SER A 51 -7.31 0.67 -4.54
C SER A 51 -6.08 -0.06 -5.05
N ALA A 52 -5.05 -0.17 -4.22
CA ALA A 52 -3.86 -0.97 -4.52
C ALA A 52 -4.21 -2.45 -4.75
N GLN A 53 -5.17 -3.01 -4.00
CA GLN A 53 -5.61 -4.40 -4.16
C GLN A 53 -6.25 -4.64 -5.53
N CYS A 54 -7.13 -3.74 -5.99
CA CYS A 54 -7.73 -3.80 -7.32
C CYS A 54 -6.64 -3.70 -8.40
N LYS A 55 -5.76 -2.72 -8.30
CA LYS A 55 -4.65 -2.52 -9.21
C LYS A 55 -3.74 -3.76 -9.30
N SER A 56 -3.35 -4.33 -8.16
CA SER A 56 -2.50 -5.52 -8.08
C SER A 56 -3.18 -6.74 -8.73
N SER A 57 -4.48 -6.94 -8.49
CA SER A 57 -5.21 -8.07 -9.10
C SER A 57 -5.22 -7.98 -10.63
N ILE A 58 -5.37 -6.78 -11.18
CA ILE A 58 -5.34 -6.55 -12.64
C ILE A 58 -3.93 -6.75 -13.20
N ILE A 59 -2.89 -6.29 -12.50
CA ILE A 59 -1.50 -6.54 -12.90
C ILE A 59 -1.23 -8.04 -12.96
N ILE A 60 -1.62 -8.80 -11.91
CA ILE A 60 -1.43 -10.26 -11.86
C ILE A 60 -2.24 -10.97 -12.95
N GLY A 61 -3.46 -10.53 -13.23
CA GLY A 61 -4.25 -11.02 -14.38
C GLY A 61 -3.57 -10.74 -15.71
N GLY A 62 -3.08 -9.51 -15.91
CA GLY A 62 -2.41 -9.07 -17.14
C GLY A 62 -1.14 -9.84 -17.47
N ILE A 63 -0.31 -10.18 -16.48
CA ILE A 63 0.91 -10.98 -16.72
C ILE A 63 0.61 -12.43 -17.17
N ARG A 64 -0.62 -12.89 -17.06
CA ARG A 64 -1.07 -14.22 -17.50
C ARG A 64 -1.82 -14.20 -18.83
N THR A 65 -2.08 -13.02 -19.39
CA THR A 65 -2.96 -12.82 -20.53
C THR A 65 -2.18 -12.43 -21.77
N ASP A 66 -2.50 -13.02 -22.92
CA ASP A 66 -1.90 -12.65 -24.20
C ASP A 66 -2.37 -11.24 -24.61
N GLY A 67 -1.43 -10.42 -25.10
CA GLY A 67 -1.66 -9.01 -25.44
C GLY A 67 -1.37 -8.05 -24.27
N THR A 68 -1.71 -6.78 -24.44
CA THR A 68 -1.37 -5.72 -23.49
C THR A 68 -2.57 -5.28 -22.67
N THR A 69 -2.48 -5.48 -21.36
CA THR A 69 -3.44 -4.91 -20.40
C THR A 69 -3.01 -3.50 -20.02
N ILE A 70 -3.94 -2.54 -20.05
CA ILE A 70 -3.68 -1.13 -19.72
C ILE A 70 -4.52 -0.73 -18.52
N ILE A 71 -3.86 -0.16 -17.50
CA ILE A 71 -4.52 0.30 -16.27
C ILE A 71 -4.24 1.80 -16.11
N LYS A 72 -5.30 2.61 -16.07
CA LYS A 72 -5.22 4.00 -15.58
C LYS A 72 -5.71 3.99 -14.13
N ALA A 73 -4.80 4.13 -13.16
CA ALA A 73 -5.11 3.99 -11.76
C ALA A 73 -4.87 5.29 -10.99
N LYS A 74 -5.81 5.67 -10.12
CA LYS A 74 -5.59 6.73 -9.12
C LYS A 74 -4.41 6.34 -8.23
N LYS A 75 -3.61 7.32 -7.79
CA LYS A 75 -2.45 7.09 -6.91
C LYS A 75 -2.82 6.24 -5.70
N SER A 76 -2.01 5.21 -5.46
CA SER A 76 -2.16 4.28 -4.35
C SER A 76 -0.83 3.59 -4.07
N ARG A 77 -0.79 2.68 -3.09
CA ARG A 77 0.40 1.86 -2.79
C ARG A 77 0.88 1.15 -4.06
N ASN A 78 2.21 1.12 -4.26
CA ASN A 78 2.83 0.63 -5.50
C ASN A 78 3.79 -0.57 -5.29
N HIS A 79 3.60 -1.32 -4.22
CA HIS A 79 4.45 -2.48 -3.88
C HIS A 79 4.51 -3.51 -5.01
N THR A 80 3.37 -3.80 -5.64
CA THR A 80 3.28 -4.76 -6.75
C THR A 80 4.09 -4.32 -7.95
N GLU A 81 4.01 -3.04 -8.31
CA GLU A 81 4.76 -2.47 -9.43
C GLU A 81 6.27 -2.51 -9.17
N LEU A 82 6.69 -2.19 -7.93
CA LEU A 82 8.09 -2.25 -7.52
C LEU A 82 8.62 -3.68 -7.56
N LEU A 83 7.86 -4.65 -7.07
CA LEU A 83 8.24 -6.06 -7.13
C LEU A 83 8.30 -6.58 -8.56
N CYS A 84 7.30 -6.26 -9.39
CA CYS A 84 7.29 -6.62 -10.81
C CYS A 84 8.52 -6.05 -11.54
N LYS A 85 8.86 -4.78 -11.28
CA LYS A 85 10.05 -4.14 -11.83
C LYS A 85 11.34 -4.82 -11.37
N TYR A 86 11.44 -5.13 -10.07
CA TYR A 86 12.61 -5.85 -9.53
C TYR A 86 12.79 -7.23 -10.19
N LEU A 87 11.70 -7.94 -10.46
CA LEU A 87 11.71 -9.26 -11.11
C LEU A 87 11.87 -9.17 -12.65
N ASN A 88 12.03 -7.97 -13.20
CA ASN A 88 12.06 -7.71 -14.64
C ASN A 88 10.84 -8.28 -15.38
N LEU A 89 9.67 -8.20 -14.75
CA LEU A 89 8.42 -8.57 -15.40
C LEU A 89 8.04 -7.51 -16.45
N PRO A 90 7.29 -7.88 -17.50
CA PRO A 90 6.93 -7.00 -18.61
C PRO A 90 5.86 -5.99 -18.19
N ILE A 91 6.24 -5.09 -17.28
CA ILE A 91 5.41 -4.00 -16.79
C ILE A 91 6.09 -2.66 -17.08
N LYS A 92 5.31 -1.71 -17.60
CA LYS A 92 5.73 -0.32 -17.76
C LYS A 92 4.83 0.58 -16.96
N VAL A 93 5.41 1.44 -16.13
CA VAL A 93 4.67 2.36 -15.26
C VAL A 93 5.06 3.79 -15.60
N VAL A 94 4.10 4.59 -16.04
CA VAL A 94 4.25 6.03 -16.29
C VAL A 94 3.53 6.79 -15.19
N ASN A 95 4.29 7.43 -14.31
CA ASN A 95 3.75 8.22 -13.21
C ASN A 95 3.30 9.59 -13.71
N LYS A 96 2.02 9.92 -13.55
CA LYS A 96 1.45 11.25 -13.78
C LYS A 96 1.11 11.91 -12.44
N LYS A 97 0.77 13.19 -12.44
CA LYS A 97 0.47 13.94 -11.20
C LYS A 97 -0.61 13.26 -10.36
N ASN A 98 -1.75 12.88 -10.96
CA ASN A 98 -2.93 12.39 -10.24
C ASN A 98 -3.21 10.90 -10.44
N PHE A 99 -2.53 10.24 -11.36
CA PHE A 99 -2.73 8.83 -11.68
C PHE A 99 -1.44 8.18 -12.19
N ASP A 100 -1.44 6.86 -12.22
CA ASP A 100 -0.42 6.06 -12.86
C ASP A 100 -1.02 5.37 -14.10
N LEU A 101 -0.29 5.38 -15.22
CA LEU A 101 -0.61 4.57 -16.38
C LEU A 101 0.32 3.35 -16.37
N ILE A 102 -0.28 2.17 -16.37
CA ILE A 102 0.43 0.91 -16.23
C ILE A 102 0.08 0.03 -17.43
N GLU A 103 1.11 -0.40 -18.15
CA GLU A 103 1.01 -1.37 -19.24
C GLU A 103 1.60 -2.70 -18.77
N VAL A 104 0.87 -3.78 -18.97
CA VAL A 104 1.25 -5.12 -18.54
C VAL A 104 1.13 -6.08 -19.71
N ASN A 105 2.19 -6.81 -20.01
CA ASN A 105 2.20 -7.85 -21.03
C ASN A 105 2.36 -9.24 -20.40
N LYS A 106 2.05 -10.29 -21.16
CA LYS A 106 2.21 -11.67 -20.74
C LYS A 106 3.67 -11.99 -20.41
N ILE A 107 3.85 -12.66 -19.29
CA ILE A 107 5.15 -13.17 -18.89
C ILE A 107 5.42 -14.54 -19.53
N LYS A 108 6.66 -14.74 -19.96
CA LYS A 108 7.12 -16.06 -20.42
C LYS A 108 7.57 -16.95 -19.26
N ASN A 109 8.44 -16.41 -18.40
CA ASN A 109 9.01 -17.14 -17.27
C ASN A 109 9.12 -16.26 -16.03
N ILE A 110 8.90 -16.82 -14.85
CA ILE A 110 9.13 -16.18 -13.55
C ILE A 110 10.36 -16.79 -12.89
N LYS A 111 11.32 -15.96 -12.53
CA LYS A 111 12.48 -16.41 -11.75
C LYS A 111 12.06 -16.70 -10.31
N LYS A 112 12.65 -17.75 -9.72
CA LYS A 112 12.46 -18.06 -8.30
C LYS A 112 12.93 -16.89 -7.45
N LEU A 113 12.12 -16.52 -6.45
CA LEU A 113 12.40 -15.41 -5.53
C LEU A 113 12.44 -15.93 -4.09
N SER A 114 13.57 -15.71 -3.40
CA SER A 114 13.65 -15.79 -1.95
C SER A 114 13.47 -14.37 -1.40
N TYR A 115 12.47 -14.14 -0.57
CA TYR A 115 12.12 -12.80 -0.09
C TYR A 115 11.87 -12.77 1.42
N LYS A 116 12.67 -11.97 2.14
CA LYS A 116 12.43 -11.69 3.56
C LYS A 116 11.56 -10.44 3.65
N ILE A 117 10.35 -10.59 4.17
CA ILE A 117 9.41 -9.47 4.28
C ILE A 117 9.96 -8.44 5.27
N PRO A 118 10.12 -7.15 4.87
CA PRO A 118 10.49 -6.08 5.78
C PRO A 118 9.42 -5.84 6.85
N SER A 119 9.81 -5.19 7.96
CA SER A 119 8.84 -4.79 8.98
C SER A 119 7.82 -3.79 8.42
N ASP A 120 6.56 -3.92 8.81
CA ASP A 120 5.47 -3.08 8.33
C ASP A 120 5.40 -1.76 9.09
N ILE A 121 5.23 -0.65 8.36
CA ILE A 121 5.12 0.70 8.94
C ILE A 121 3.87 0.86 9.81
N SER A 122 2.74 0.22 9.48
CA SER A 122 1.53 0.28 10.29
C SER A 122 1.73 -0.39 11.64
N SER A 123 2.41 -1.55 11.67
CA SER A 123 2.80 -2.20 12.93
C SER A 123 3.82 -1.36 13.71
N ALA A 124 4.77 -0.73 13.02
CA ALA A 124 5.75 0.16 13.63
C ALA A 124 5.10 1.41 14.23
N ALA A 125 3.99 1.90 13.67
CA ALA A 125 3.29 3.09 14.11
C ALA A 125 2.85 3.02 15.59
N PHE A 126 2.45 1.84 16.07
CA PHE A 126 2.09 1.64 17.49
C PHE A 126 3.28 1.94 18.41
N PHE A 127 4.47 1.46 18.07
CA PHE A 127 5.69 1.69 18.87
C PHE A 127 6.20 3.13 18.70
N ILE A 128 6.03 3.73 17.52
CA ILE A 128 6.35 5.15 17.28
C ILE A 128 5.49 6.03 18.19
N VAL A 129 4.17 5.77 18.22
CA VAL A 129 3.22 6.54 19.03
C VAL A 129 3.46 6.28 20.53
N LEU A 130 3.66 5.03 20.94
CA LEU A 130 4.01 4.72 22.33
C LEU A 130 5.23 5.52 22.79
N THR A 131 6.30 5.56 21.99
CA THR A 131 7.51 6.34 22.29
C THR A 131 7.22 7.84 22.32
N ALA A 132 6.40 8.34 21.40
CA ALA A 132 6.03 9.76 21.35
C ALA A 132 5.27 10.21 22.61
N LEU A 133 4.46 9.33 23.19
CA LEU A 133 3.64 9.59 24.38
C LEU A 133 4.34 9.27 25.71
N SER A 134 5.52 8.64 25.65
CA SER A 134 6.32 8.28 26.85
C SER A 134 7.39 9.33 27.11
N ASP A 135 7.67 9.60 28.38
CA ASP A 135 8.70 10.55 28.77
C ASP A 135 10.11 9.99 28.54
N ARG A 136 11.03 10.86 28.09
CA ARG A 136 12.46 10.57 27.94
C ARG A 136 12.79 9.26 27.24
N SER A 137 11.90 8.84 26.31
CA SER A 137 11.97 7.54 25.66
C SER A 137 12.63 7.61 24.28
N LYS A 138 13.24 6.49 23.88
CA LYS A 138 13.84 6.30 22.57
C LYS A 138 13.68 4.85 22.13
N ILE A 139 13.33 4.65 20.86
CA ILE A 139 13.26 3.33 20.24
C ILE A 139 13.96 3.32 18.89
N ILE A 140 14.45 2.15 18.49
CA ILE A 140 14.94 1.88 17.14
C ILE A 140 14.18 0.68 16.60
N ILE A 141 13.38 0.88 15.55
CA ILE A 141 12.62 -0.16 14.89
C ILE A 141 13.36 -0.55 13.61
N LYS A 142 13.78 -1.80 13.52
CA LYS A 142 14.70 -2.27 12.48
C LYS A 142 14.01 -2.66 11.19
N LYS A 143 14.67 -2.36 10.04
CA LYS A 143 14.33 -2.85 8.69
C LYS A 143 12.86 -2.63 8.32
N VAL A 144 12.33 -1.45 8.65
CA VAL A 144 10.95 -1.08 8.31
C VAL A 144 10.87 -0.69 6.84
N ASN A 145 9.83 -1.13 6.15
CA ASN A 145 9.50 -0.63 4.82
C ASN A 145 9.15 0.86 4.91
N ILE A 146 9.88 1.68 4.19
CA ILE A 146 9.70 3.13 4.13
C ILE A 146 9.27 3.59 2.73
N ASN A 147 8.43 2.80 2.07
CA ASN A 147 7.84 3.20 0.80
C ASN A 147 7.12 4.54 0.94
N PRO A 148 7.42 5.55 0.10
CA PRO A 148 6.82 6.89 0.21
C PRO A 148 5.29 6.87 0.21
N SER A 149 4.65 5.91 -0.47
CA SER A 149 3.19 5.76 -0.50
C SER A 149 2.57 5.35 0.86
N ARG A 150 3.41 5.02 1.86
CA ARG A 150 3.02 4.55 3.20
C ARG A 150 3.51 5.46 4.33
N LEU A 151 4.28 6.50 4.01
CA LEU A 151 4.90 7.37 5.03
C LEU A 151 4.00 8.51 5.51
N GLY A 152 2.71 8.49 5.23
CA GLY A 152 1.77 9.52 5.71
C GLY A 152 1.82 9.68 7.22
N VAL A 153 1.77 8.58 7.97
CA VAL A 153 1.87 8.57 9.44
C VAL A 153 3.15 9.25 9.94
N VAL A 154 4.29 8.92 9.34
CA VAL A 154 5.58 9.53 9.74
C VAL A 154 5.59 11.03 9.45
N THR A 155 5.04 11.44 8.30
CA THR A 155 4.95 12.85 7.92
C THR A 155 4.05 13.64 8.87
N ILE A 156 2.89 13.09 9.24
CA ILE A 156 1.95 13.70 10.19
C ILE A 156 2.63 13.83 11.56
N LEU A 157 3.17 12.74 12.10
CA LEU A 157 3.80 12.75 13.43
C LEU A 157 5.01 13.70 13.51
N LYS A 158 5.81 13.81 12.43
CA LYS A 158 6.90 14.80 12.37
C LYS A 158 6.38 16.24 12.43
N ARG A 159 5.27 16.54 11.74
CA ARG A 159 4.63 17.87 11.82
C ARG A 159 4.11 18.17 13.22
N MET A 160 3.65 17.15 13.94
CA MET A 160 3.26 17.27 15.34
C MET A 160 4.47 17.42 16.31
N GLY A 161 5.70 17.45 15.79
CA GLY A 161 6.91 17.66 16.59
C GLY A 161 7.61 16.39 17.07
N ILE A 162 7.14 15.19 16.65
CA ILE A 162 7.77 13.93 17.03
C ILE A 162 9.13 13.80 16.31
N ASN A 163 10.18 13.51 17.07
CA ASN A 163 11.53 13.35 16.53
C ASN A 163 11.70 11.96 15.93
N ILE A 164 11.48 11.85 14.61
CA ILE A 164 11.61 10.60 13.85
C ILE A 164 12.71 10.76 12.80
N SER A 165 13.68 9.87 12.78
CA SER A 165 14.74 9.84 11.78
C SER A 165 14.92 8.43 11.21
N PHE A 166 15.49 8.37 10.00
CA PHE A 166 15.79 7.13 9.30
C PHE A 166 17.30 6.90 9.27
N LYS A 167 17.72 5.70 9.69
CA LYS A 167 19.11 5.24 9.58
C LYS A 167 19.20 4.01 8.70
N ASN A 168 20.38 3.69 8.20
CA ASN A 168 20.66 2.48 7.41
C ASN A 168 19.67 2.30 6.25
N LYS A 169 19.37 3.41 5.53
CA LYS A 169 18.51 3.35 4.35
C LYS A 169 19.13 2.51 3.26
N THR A 170 18.37 1.59 2.69
CA THR A 170 18.81 0.76 1.56
C THR A 170 17.63 0.38 0.69
N ILE A 171 17.91 -0.10 -0.52
CA ILE A 171 16.91 -0.68 -1.42
C ILE A 171 17.03 -2.20 -1.30
N TYR A 172 15.95 -2.84 -0.88
CA TYR A 172 15.85 -4.28 -0.78
C TYR A 172 14.78 -4.79 -1.75
N LYS A 173 15.23 -5.43 -2.82
CA LYS A 173 14.37 -6.06 -3.85
C LYS A 173 13.24 -5.15 -4.35
N GLY A 174 13.62 -3.92 -4.71
CA GLY A 174 12.73 -2.88 -5.23
C GLY A 174 12.06 -2.00 -4.16
N GLU A 175 12.09 -2.38 -2.88
CA GLU A 175 11.51 -1.61 -1.78
C GLU A 175 12.55 -0.82 -1.01
N SER A 176 12.21 0.40 -0.60
CA SER A 176 13.01 1.18 0.32
C SER A 176 12.78 0.70 1.75
N ILE A 177 13.86 0.38 2.46
CA ILE A 177 13.82 -0.01 3.87
C ILE A 177 14.79 0.83 4.69
N ALA A 178 14.49 1.02 5.98
CA ALA A 178 15.38 1.72 6.93
C ALA A 178 15.13 1.26 8.37
N ASP A 179 16.05 1.61 9.24
CA ASP A 179 15.80 1.62 10.67
C ASP A 179 15.14 2.96 11.05
N ILE A 180 14.00 2.92 11.73
CA ILE A 180 13.30 4.10 12.23
C ILE A 180 13.77 4.37 13.66
N VAL A 181 14.34 5.54 13.89
CA VAL A 181 14.72 6.02 15.22
C VAL A 181 13.70 7.05 15.67
N VAL A 182 13.08 6.81 16.82
CA VAL A 182 12.11 7.73 17.44
C VAL A 182 12.62 8.15 18.79
N LYS A 183 12.45 9.42 19.11
CA LYS A 183 12.67 9.98 20.45
C LYS A 183 11.42 10.73 20.90
N SER A 184 11.07 10.63 22.17
CA SER A 184 9.97 11.42 22.74
C SER A 184 10.21 12.91 22.51
N PRO A 185 9.18 13.68 22.14
CA PRO A 185 9.29 15.13 22.00
C PRO A 185 9.22 15.81 23.36
N LYS A 186 9.72 17.03 23.47
CA LYS A 186 9.48 17.88 24.64
C LYS A 186 8.02 18.41 24.68
N LYS A 187 7.44 18.63 23.52
CA LYS A 187 6.09 19.17 23.33
C LYS A 187 5.49 18.59 22.06
N ILE A 188 4.21 18.24 22.12
CA ILE A 188 3.43 17.79 20.96
C ILE A 188 2.60 18.97 20.49
N LYS A 189 2.66 19.27 19.20
CA LYS A 189 1.94 20.39 18.57
C LYS A 189 0.69 19.89 17.87
N SER A 190 -0.38 20.65 17.93
CA SER A 190 -1.53 20.46 17.05
C SER A 190 -1.18 20.77 15.60
N ILE A 191 -1.88 20.15 14.67
CA ILE A 191 -1.74 20.42 13.23
C ILE A 191 -3.08 20.37 12.53
N ASP A 192 -3.23 21.19 11.50
CA ASP A 192 -4.23 20.95 10.46
C ASP A 192 -3.65 19.93 9.47
N CYS A 193 -4.25 18.71 9.44
CA CYS A 193 -3.72 17.61 8.65
C CYS A 193 -4.09 17.74 7.17
N PRO A 194 -3.11 17.98 6.26
CA PRO A 194 -3.41 18.12 4.84
C PRO A 194 -4.04 16.87 4.23
N SER A 195 -5.12 17.05 3.49
CA SER A 195 -5.90 15.95 2.89
C SER A 195 -5.09 15.01 1.98
N TYR A 196 -4.01 15.49 1.36
CA TYR A 196 -3.15 14.66 0.50
C TYR A 196 -2.37 13.58 1.29
N LEU A 197 -2.25 13.70 2.62
CA LEU A 197 -1.61 12.69 3.48
C LEU A 197 -2.56 11.54 3.83
N ASN A 198 -3.88 11.72 3.64
CA ASN A 198 -4.88 10.74 4.06
C ASN A 198 -4.66 9.36 3.46
N SER A 199 -4.37 9.28 2.16
CA SER A 199 -4.16 7.98 1.49
C SER A 199 -2.94 7.22 1.98
N GLY A 200 -1.90 7.94 2.45
CA GLY A 200 -0.67 7.36 2.98
C GLY A 200 -0.68 7.07 4.48
N ALA A 201 -1.75 7.47 5.20
CA ALA A 201 -1.89 7.31 6.65
C ALA A 201 -3.23 6.69 7.07
N ILE A 202 -4.04 6.23 6.12
CA ILE A 202 -5.44 5.82 6.38
C ILE A 202 -5.56 4.70 7.41
N ASP A 203 -4.59 3.80 7.46
CA ASP A 203 -4.59 2.67 8.39
C ASP A 203 -4.12 3.08 9.81
N GLU A 204 -3.46 4.25 9.94
CA GLU A 204 -2.80 4.72 11.15
C GLU A 204 -3.51 5.88 11.86
N PHE A 205 -4.63 6.40 11.33
CA PHE A 205 -5.33 7.53 11.95
C PHE A 205 -5.73 7.28 13.39
N LEU A 206 -6.15 6.05 13.75
CA LEU A 206 -6.52 5.73 15.14
C LEU A 206 -5.36 5.97 16.12
N VAL A 207 -4.13 5.61 15.75
CA VAL A 207 -2.97 5.86 16.63
C VAL A 207 -2.48 7.31 16.53
N ILE A 208 -2.68 7.98 15.40
CA ILE A 208 -2.41 9.43 15.26
C ILE A 208 -3.34 10.24 16.18
N PHE A 209 -4.62 9.86 16.30
CA PHE A 209 -5.56 10.54 17.20
C PHE A 209 -5.14 10.47 18.67
N LEU A 210 -4.46 9.39 19.11
CA LEU A 210 -3.90 9.33 20.46
C LEU A 210 -2.84 10.42 20.70
N VAL A 211 -2.02 10.69 19.68
CA VAL A 211 -1.01 11.77 19.74
C VAL A 211 -1.70 13.14 19.69
N ALA A 212 -2.72 13.29 18.83
CA ALA A 212 -3.50 14.52 18.73
C ALA A 212 -4.21 14.89 20.05
N ALA A 213 -4.74 13.88 20.76
CA ALA A 213 -5.38 14.09 22.08
C ALA A 213 -4.41 14.60 23.17
N LYS A 214 -3.09 14.51 22.95
CA LYS A 214 -2.04 15.02 23.84
C LYS A 214 -1.35 16.26 23.28
N ALA A 215 -1.77 16.74 22.13
CA ALA A 215 -1.21 17.94 21.51
C ALA A 215 -1.79 19.21 22.16
N ASP A 216 -0.97 20.25 22.25
CA ASP A 216 -1.46 21.57 22.64
C ASP A 216 -2.20 22.22 21.46
N GLY A 217 -3.48 22.60 21.67
CA GLY A 217 -4.36 23.20 20.67
C GLY A 217 -5.30 22.17 20.01
N VAL A 218 -5.94 22.60 18.92
CA VAL A 218 -6.91 21.79 18.15
C VAL A 218 -6.23 21.19 16.93
N SER A 219 -6.48 19.88 16.69
CA SER A 219 -5.99 19.13 15.50
C SER A 219 -7.15 18.58 14.69
#